data_b5a201a8ab460fac1745b1bc5c729e4b
#
_entry.id   b5a201a8ab460fac1745b1bc5c729e4b
#
_cell.length_a   1.000
_cell.length_b   1.000
_cell.length_c   1.000
_cell.angle_alpha   90.00
_cell.angle_beta   90.00
_cell.angle_gamma   90.00
#
_symmetry.space_group_name_H-M   'P 1'
#
loop_
_entity.id
_entity.type
_entity.pdbx_description
1 polymer ?
#
loop_
_entity_poly.entity_id
_entity_poly.type
_entity_poly.pdbx_seq_one_letter_code
_entity_poly.pdbx_strand_id
1 'polypeptide(L)'
;QKAWEDAKKAEEEYRQTAVRHITYGKVAQALAGDYFSIYIVDPDTDEFVEYSATQEFNDLEVEKSGGDFFNVSRKNMERVILSDDKERFLGTFYKEKVMSILERDGTFTMKYRLVIGDTPIWVSMKATLLEDKDGRHLIIGTNNIDAQMKRELDYQKHVAEARTSARNDFLANMSHDIRT
;
A
#
# COMPACT_ATOMS: atom_id res chain seq x y z
N GLN A 1 -19.49 -14.41 -44.10
CA GLN A 1 -18.81 -13.11 -44.02
C GLN A 1 -18.89 -12.56 -42.58
N LYS A 2 -20.09 -12.45 -41.99
CA LYS A 2 -20.31 -11.98 -40.61
C LYS A 2 -19.57 -12.80 -39.55
N ALA A 3 -19.61 -14.13 -39.63
CA ALA A 3 -18.93 -15.02 -38.68
C ALA A 3 -17.40 -14.89 -38.70
N TRP A 4 -16.81 -14.57 -39.86
CA TRP A 4 -15.37 -14.28 -39.98
C TRP A 4 -14.99 -12.93 -39.37
N GLU A 5 -15.83 -11.92 -39.55
CA GLU A 5 -15.65 -10.58 -38.94
C GLU A 5 -15.76 -10.65 -37.42
N ASP A 6 -16.75 -11.42 -36.92
CA ASP A 6 -16.94 -11.61 -35.47
C ASP A 6 -15.75 -12.37 -34.84
N ALA A 7 -15.25 -13.42 -35.52
CA ALA A 7 -14.08 -14.18 -35.08
C ALA A 7 -12.79 -13.29 -35.05
N LYS A 8 -12.58 -12.47 -36.08
CA LYS A 8 -11.45 -11.57 -36.16
C LYS A 8 -11.49 -10.49 -35.07
N LYS A 9 -12.69 -9.99 -34.78
CA LYS A 9 -12.88 -9.02 -33.69
C LYS A 9 -12.59 -9.65 -32.32
N ALA A 10 -13.08 -10.85 -32.07
CA ALA A 10 -12.81 -11.58 -30.83
C ALA A 10 -11.32 -11.90 -30.66
N GLU A 11 -10.61 -12.27 -31.75
CA GLU A 11 -9.17 -12.51 -31.73
C GLU A 11 -8.38 -11.22 -31.41
N GLU A 12 -8.78 -10.09 -31.99
CA GLU A 12 -8.14 -8.80 -31.73
C GLU A 12 -8.38 -8.35 -30.28
N GLU A 13 -9.60 -8.50 -29.75
CA GLU A 13 -9.94 -8.21 -28.35
C GLU A 13 -9.13 -9.10 -27.39
N TYR A 14 -9.03 -10.40 -27.70
CA TYR A 14 -8.20 -11.32 -26.91
C TYR A 14 -6.72 -10.91 -26.92
N ARG A 15 -6.19 -10.55 -28.11
CA ARG A 15 -4.80 -10.13 -28.28
C ARG A 15 -4.51 -8.84 -27.52
N GLN A 16 -5.41 -7.86 -27.59
CA GLN A 16 -5.27 -6.59 -26.85
C GLN A 16 -5.31 -6.82 -25.35
N THR A 17 -6.20 -7.67 -24.87
CA THR A 17 -6.27 -8.05 -23.45
C THR A 17 -5.02 -8.77 -22.99
N ALA A 18 -4.50 -9.72 -23.76
CA ALA A 18 -3.26 -10.44 -23.45
C ALA A 18 -2.03 -9.51 -23.41
N VAL A 19 -1.91 -8.59 -24.38
CA VAL A 19 -0.83 -7.57 -24.41
C VAL A 19 -0.92 -6.66 -23.19
N ARG A 20 -2.12 -6.27 -22.76
CA ARG A 20 -2.36 -5.43 -21.61
C ARG A 20 -1.93 -6.13 -20.31
N HIS A 21 -2.36 -7.37 -20.08
CA HIS A 21 -1.94 -8.17 -18.93
C HIS A 21 -0.41 -8.30 -18.85
N ILE A 22 0.24 -8.52 -20.00
CA ILE A 22 1.71 -8.58 -20.08
C ILE A 22 2.32 -7.21 -19.72
N THR A 23 1.72 -6.11 -20.15
CA THR A 23 2.22 -4.76 -19.88
C THR A 23 2.08 -4.40 -18.39
N TYR A 24 0.92 -4.64 -17.79
CA TYR A 24 0.71 -4.42 -16.36
C TYR A 24 1.61 -5.31 -15.51
N GLY A 25 1.74 -6.58 -15.87
CA GLY A 25 2.66 -7.50 -15.20
C GLY A 25 4.12 -7.05 -15.26
N LYS A 26 4.58 -6.53 -16.41
CA LYS A 26 5.95 -5.99 -16.55
C LYS A 26 6.18 -4.71 -15.75
N VAL A 27 5.19 -3.81 -15.71
CA VAL A 27 5.25 -2.60 -14.90
C VAL A 27 5.25 -2.96 -13.42
N ALA A 28 4.37 -3.85 -12.99
CA ALA A 28 4.34 -4.37 -11.64
C ALA A 28 5.67 -5.02 -11.27
N GLN A 29 6.24 -5.85 -12.15
CA GLN A 29 7.54 -6.50 -11.94
C GLN A 29 8.71 -5.52 -11.90
N ALA A 30 8.67 -4.44 -12.68
CA ALA A 30 9.69 -3.38 -12.63
C ALA A 30 9.61 -2.56 -11.33
N LEU A 31 8.41 -2.38 -10.79
CA LEU A 31 8.17 -1.70 -9.50
C LEU A 31 8.36 -2.63 -8.29
N ALA A 32 8.47 -3.92 -8.54
CA ALA A 32 8.54 -4.95 -7.52
C ALA A 32 9.76 -4.88 -6.59
N GLY A 33 10.80 -4.11 -6.95
CA GLY A 33 11.88 -3.79 -6.02
C GLY A 33 11.43 -2.93 -4.84
N ASP A 34 10.37 -2.14 -5.02
CA ASP A 34 9.86 -1.20 -4.02
C ASP A 34 8.53 -1.63 -3.39
N TYR A 35 7.79 -2.54 -4.06
CA TYR A 35 6.46 -2.99 -3.61
C TYR A 35 6.43 -4.51 -3.41
N PHE A 36 5.86 -4.95 -2.30
CA PHE A 36 5.60 -6.37 -2.05
C PHE A 36 4.52 -6.94 -2.94
N SER A 37 3.41 -6.19 -3.05
CA SER A 37 2.27 -6.54 -3.88
C SER A 37 1.65 -5.30 -4.48
N ILE A 38 1.13 -5.49 -5.68
CA ILE A 38 0.30 -4.52 -6.38
C ILE A 38 -1.00 -5.23 -6.72
N TYR A 39 -2.12 -4.67 -6.28
CA TYR A 39 -3.44 -5.13 -6.63
C TYR A 39 -4.03 -4.21 -7.70
N ILE A 40 -4.65 -4.81 -8.71
CA ILE A 40 -5.52 -4.12 -9.66
C ILE A 40 -6.92 -4.63 -9.39
N VAL A 41 -7.79 -3.71 -8.96
CA VAL A 41 -9.16 -4.02 -8.55
C VAL A 41 -10.12 -3.29 -9.48
N ASP A 42 -11.13 -3.98 -9.96
CA ASP A 42 -12.28 -3.37 -10.61
C ASP A 42 -13.20 -2.80 -9.50
N PRO A 43 -13.37 -1.47 -9.42
CA PRO A 43 -14.16 -0.87 -8.34
C PRO A 43 -15.67 -1.13 -8.46
N ASP A 44 -16.15 -1.59 -9.61
CA ASP A 44 -17.57 -1.84 -9.86
C ASP A 44 -17.94 -3.29 -9.51
N THR A 45 -17.07 -4.26 -9.79
CA THR A 45 -17.30 -5.69 -9.53
C THR A 45 -16.58 -6.23 -8.30
N ASP A 46 -15.58 -5.50 -7.76
CA ASP A 46 -14.65 -5.92 -6.71
C ASP A 46 -13.78 -7.13 -7.10
N GLU A 47 -13.73 -7.47 -8.39
CA GLU A 47 -12.76 -8.44 -8.92
C GLU A 47 -11.35 -7.85 -8.86
N PHE A 48 -10.38 -8.70 -8.52
CA PHE A 48 -9.00 -8.25 -8.39
C PHE A 48 -7.98 -9.26 -8.92
N VAL A 49 -6.81 -8.73 -9.28
CA VAL A 49 -5.62 -9.50 -9.58
C VAL A 49 -4.46 -8.95 -8.77
N GLU A 50 -3.69 -9.83 -8.14
CA GLU A 50 -2.46 -9.49 -7.43
C GLU A 50 -1.24 -9.75 -8.30
N TYR A 51 -0.36 -8.78 -8.37
CA TYR A 51 0.99 -8.88 -8.91
C TYR A 51 1.98 -8.77 -7.76
N SER A 52 2.45 -9.92 -7.28
CA SER A 52 3.45 -9.99 -6.21
C SER A 52 4.84 -10.18 -6.78
N ALA A 53 5.80 -9.55 -6.12
CA ALA A 53 7.19 -9.55 -6.55
C ALA A 53 8.13 -10.38 -5.71
N THR A 54 7.77 -10.70 -4.46
CA THR A 54 8.70 -11.29 -3.51
C THR A 54 8.16 -12.58 -2.90
N GLN A 55 9.04 -13.58 -2.79
CA GLN A 55 8.76 -14.86 -2.15
C GLN A 55 8.40 -14.71 -0.66
N GLU A 56 8.90 -13.68 0.02
CA GLU A 56 8.68 -13.44 1.45
C GLU A 56 7.22 -13.19 1.82
N PHE A 57 6.40 -12.70 0.88
CA PHE A 57 4.97 -12.46 1.08
C PHE A 57 4.06 -13.58 0.59
N ASN A 58 4.59 -14.55 -0.18
CA ASN A 58 3.85 -15.74 -0.53
C ASN A 58 3.52 -16.61 0.71
N ASP A 59 4.28 -16.46 1.79
CA ASP A 59 4.04 -17.16 3.07
C ASP A 59 2.82 -16.62 3.84
N LEU A 60 2.26 -15.48 3.43
CA LEU A 60 1.06 -14.90 4.06
C LEU A 60 -0.26 -15.53 3.54
N GLU A 61 -0.21 -16.49 2.61
CA GLU A 61 -1.40 -17.16 2.03
C GLU A 61 -2.45 -16.16 1.48
N VAL A 62 -2.02 -15.08 0.86
CA VAL A 62 -2.91 -14.10 0.25
C VAL A 62 -3.42 -14.62 -1.09
N GLU A 63 -4.72 -14.48 -1.35
CA GLU A 63 -5.31 -14.85 -2.64
C GLU A 63 -4.74 -13.97 -3.77
N LYS A 64 -4.30 -14.61 -4.86
CA LYS A 64 -3.68 -13.94 -6.00
C LYS A 64 -4.68 -13.38 -7.01
N SER A 65 -5.93 -13.80 -6.95
CA SER A 65 -7.03 -13.27 -7.74
C SER A 65 -8.35 -13.72 -7.14
N GLY A 66 -9.40 -12.96 -7.36
CA GLY A 66 -10.74 -13.31 -6.89
C GLY A 66 -11.72 -12.17 -7.01
N GLY A 67 -12.86 -12.32 -6.39
CA GLY A 67 -13.86 -11.27 -6.18
C GLY A 67 -13.85 -10.78 -4.73
N ASP A 68 -14.64 -9.72 -4.46
CA ASP A 68 -14.85 -9.17 -3.13
C ASP A 68 -13.54 -8.72 -2.43
N PHE A 69 -12.72 -8.01 -3.18
CA PHE A 69 -11.37 -7.57 -2.77
C PHE A 69 -11.31 -7.02 -1.34
N PHE A 70 -12.20 -6.10 -0.99
CA PHE A 70 -12.14 -5.43 0.31
C PHE A 70 -12.40 -6.38 1.47
N ASN A 71 -13.40 -7.27 1.38
CA ASN A 71 -13.68 -8.22 2.45
C ASN A 71 -12.61 -9.30 2.56
N VAL A 72 -12.12 -9.81 1.43
CA VAL A 72 -11.02 -10.79 1.39
C VAL A 72 -9.76 -10.18 2.00
N SER A 73 -9.36 -8.98 1.59
CA SER A 73 -8.19 -8.30 2.12
C SER A 73 -8.31 -7.99 3.61
N ARG A 74 -9.47 -7.52 4.07
CA ARG A 74 -9.72 -7.27 5.50
C ARG A 74 -9.59 -8.53 6.33
N LYS A 75 -10.19 -9.63 5.89
CA LYS A 75 -10.11 -10.94 6.55
C LYS A 75 -8.67 -11.47 6.62
N ASN A 76 -7.91 -11.30 5.53
CA ASN A 76 -6.50 -11.69 5.51
C ASN A 76 -5.67 -10.81 6.45
N MET A 77 -5.90 -9.49 6.43
CA MET A 77 -5.19 -8.55 7.31
C MET A 77 -5.47 -8.79 8.80
N GLU A 78 -6.68 -9.23 9.17
CA GLU A 78 -7.00 -9.57 10.58
C GLU A 78 -6.02 -10.57 11.19
N ARG A 79 -5.41 -11.43 10.38
CA ARG A 79 -4.49 -12.48 10.84
C ARG A 79 -3.04 -12.01 10.96
N VAL A 80 -2.65 -11.03 10.14
CA VAL A 80 -1.24 -10.64 9.97
C VAL A 80 -0.91 -9.23 10.43
N ILE A 81 -1.92 -8.40 10.67
CA ILE A 81 -1.72 -7.04 11.17
C ILE A 81 -1.41 -7.04 12.67
N LEU A 82 -0.52 -6.16 13.13
CA LEU A 82 -0.22 -5.99 14.55
C LEU A 82 -1.48 -5.51 15.30
N SER A 83 -1.73 -6.09 16.47
CA SER A 83 -2.94 -5.84 17.26
C SER A 83 -3.28 -4.37 17.46
N ASP A 84 -2.28 -3.54 17.75
CA ASP A 84 -2.45 -2.10 17.98
C ASP A 84 -2.94 -1.33 16.75
N ASP A 85 -2.64 -1.84 15.54
CA ASP A 85 -3.03 -1.20 14.27
C ASP A 85 -4.36 -1.72 13.72
N LYS A 86 -4.87 -2.82 14.29
CA LYS A 86 -6.01 -3.58 13.76
C LYS A 86 -7.29 -2.76 13.70
N GLU A 87 -7.67 -2.13 14.81
CA GLU A 87 -8.88 -1.31 14.87
C GLU A 87 -8.86 -0.17 13.87
N ARG A 88 -7.75 0.56 13.80
CA ARG A 88 -7.55 1.65 12.86
C ARG A 88 -7.58 1.17 11.41
N PHE A 89 -6.94 0.05 11.11
CA PHE A 89 -6.95 -0.53 9.76
C PHE A 89 -8.37 -0.92 9.34
N LEU A 90 -9.05 -1.74 10.12
CA LEU A 90 -10.39 -2.22 9.81
C LEU A 90 -11.44 -1.10 9.78
N GLY A 91 -11.27 -0.06 10.58
CA GLY A 91 -12.14 1.12 10.60
C GLY A 91 -11.91 2.08 9.43
N THR A 92 -10.83 1.90 8.66
CA THR A 92 -10.47 2.80 7.54
C THR A 92 -10.45 2.09 6.19
N PHE A 93 -9.98 0.84 6.15
CA PHE A 93 -9.83 0.09 4.90
C PHE A 93 -11.10 -0.69 4.56
N TYR A 94 -12.09 -0.01 4.01
CA TYR A 94 -13.29 -0.58 3.39
C TYR A 94 -13.70 0.27 2.18
N LYS A 95 -14.43 -0.33 1.25
CA LYS A 95 -14.68 0.21 -0.09
C LYS A 95 -15.15 1.66 -0.08
N GLU A 96 -16.23 1.94 0.63
CA GLU A 96 -16.87 3.26 0.64
C GLU A 96 -15.93 4.34 1.19
N LYS A 97 -15.15 4.00 2.22
CA LYS A 97 -14.20 4.94 2.83
C LYS A 97 -13.02 5.20 1.90
N VAL A 98 -12.44 4.15 1.33
CA VAL A 98 -11.32 4.27 0.39
C VAL A 98 -11.74 5.07 -0.84
N MET A 99 -12.88 4.75 -1.46
CA MET A 99 -13.40 5.46 -2.63
C MET A 99 -13.69 6.93 -2.32
N SER A 100 -14.32 7.23 -1.18
CA SER A 100 -14.58 8.62 -0.76
C SER A 100 -13.29 9.44 -0.58
N ILE A 101 -12.22 8.83 -0.05
CA ILE A 101 -10.93 9.51 0.08
C ILE A 101 -10.30 9.72 -1.30
N LEU A 102 -10.36 8.73 -2.20
CA LEU A 102 -9.84 8.84 -3.55
C LEU A 102 -10.53 9.92 -4.37
N GLU A 103 -11.85 10.04 -4.25
CA GLU A 103 -12.63 11.09 -4.93
C GLU A 103 -12.29 12.50 -4.41
N ARG A 104 -12.00 12.64 -3.13
CA ARG A 104 -11.66 13.91 -2.50
C ARG A 104 -10.20 14.30 -2.71
N ASP A 105 -9.27 13.37 -2.47
CA ASP A 105 -7.84 13.65 -2.32
C ASP A 105 -7.00 13.09 -3.49
N GLY A 106 -7.60 12.31 -4.39
CA GLY A 106 -6.95 11.66 -5.53
C GLY A 106 -6.09 10.45 -5.14
N THR A 107 -5.70 10.32 -3.87
CA THR A 107 -4.93 9.20 -3.36
C THR A 107 -5.38 8.79 -1.97
N PHE A 108 -5.32 7.49 -1.70
CA PHE A 108 -5.45 6.93 -0.36
C PHE A 108 -4.10 6.42 0.10
N THR A 109 -3.68 6.74 1.32
CA THR A 109 -2.44 6.24 1.91
C THR A 109 -2.65 5.84 3.35
N MET A 110 -2.13 4.66 3.73
CA MET A 110 -2.19 4.16 5.10
C MET A 110 -0.88 3.48 5.46
N LYS A 111 -0.36 3.77 6.66
CA LYS A 111 0.79 3.08 7.26
C LYS A 111 0.29 2.19 8.39
N TYR A 112 0.80 0.96 8.45
CA TYR A 112 0.46 -0.02 9.47
C TYR A 112 1.59 -1.02 9.64
N ARG A 113 1.52 -1.88 10.66
CA ARG A 113 2.53 -2.92 10.90
C ARG A 113 1.96 -4.29 10.61
N LEU A 114 2.70 -5.07 9.81
CA LEU A 114 2.45 -6.49 9.60
C LEU A 114 3.38 -7.30 10.50
N VAL A 115 2.89 -8.42 11.01
CA VAL A 115 3.69 -9.39 11.74
C VAL A 115 4.08 -10.52 10.77
N ILE A 116 5.37 -10.59 10.43
CA ILE A 116 5.94 -11.64 9.60
C ILE A 116 6.83 -12.50 10.48
N GLY A 117 6.47 -13.77 10.65
CA GLY A 117 7.00 -14.57 11.74
C GLY A 117 6.66 -13.91 13.08
N ASP A 118 7.66 -13.61 13.89
CA ASP A 118 7.48 -12.91 15.18
C ASP A 118 7.91 -11.44 15.14
N THR A 119 8.18 -10.90 13.93
CA THR A 119 8.73 -9.55 13.79
C THR A 119 7.71 -8.60 13.16
N PRO A 120 7.32 -7.52 13.84
CA PRO A 120 6.51 -6.48 13.24
C PRO A 120 7.35 -5.62 12.29
N ILE A 121 6.85 -5.40 11.08
CA ILE A 121 7.45 -4.53 10.06
C ILE A 121 6.49 -3.43 9.65
N TRP A 122 7.01 -2.24 9.40
CA TRP A 122 6.23 -1.14 8.87
C TRP A 122 5.95 -1.28 7.38
N VAL A 123 4.69 -1.13 7.03
CA VAL A 123 4.18 -1.19 5.65
C VAL A 123 3.42 0.09 5.33
N SER A 124 3.60 0.57 4.11
CA SER A 124 2.77 1.62 3.52
C SER A 124 1.91 1.03 2.41
N MET A 125 0.61 1.25 2.50
CA MET A 125 -0.35 1.02 1.42
C MET A 125 -0.66 2.35 0.76
N LYS A 126 -0.63 2.37 -0.58
CA LYS A 126 -1.08 3.50 -1.37
C LYS A 126 -2.06 3.01 -2.42
N ALA A 127 -3.18 3.71 -2.56
CA ALA A 127 -4.16 3.43 -3.59
C ALA A 127 -4.41 4.67 -4.46
N THR A 128 -4.70 4.45 -5.73
CA THR A 128 -5.09 5.46 -6.70
C THR A 128 -6.13 4.89 -7.66
N LEU A 129 -7.00 5.75 -8.16
CA LEU A 129 -7.98 5.40 -9.18
C LEU A 129 -7.42 5.82 -10.55
N LEU A 130 -7.35 4.88 -11.47
CA LEU A 130 -7.03 5.11 -12.87
C LEU A 130 -8.30 4.93 -13.69
N GLU A 131 -8.60 5.89 -14.54
CA GLU A 131 -9.69 5.80 -15.52
C GLU A 131 -9.10 5.81 -16.92
N ASP A 132 -9.42 4.79 -17.70
CA ASP A 132 -8.98 4.66 -19.08
C ASP A 132 -10.15 4.23 -20.00
N LYS A 133 -9.84 3.86 -21.24
CA LYS A 133 -10.82 3.46 -22.26
C LYS A 133 -11.57 2.18 -21.88
N ASP A 134 -11.02 1.39 -20.98
CA ASP A 134 -11.53 0.09 -20.58
C ASP A 134 -12.30 0.14 -19.25
N GLY A 135 -12.33 1.32 -18.62
CA GLY A 135 -13.08 1.56 -17.39
C GLY A 135 -12.24 2.16 -16.27
N ARG A 136 -12.72 1.98 -15.05
CA ARG A 136 -12.04 2.43 -13.84
C ARG A 136 -11.28 1.28 -13.20
N HIS A 137 -10.06 1.53 -12.78
CA HIS A 137 -9.21 0.57 -12.11
C HIS A 137 -8.66 1.17 -10.82
N LEU A 138 -8.90 0.51 -9.70
CA LEU A 138 -8.30 0.85 -8.42
C LEU A 138 -6.97 0.11 -8.30
N ILE A 139 -5.87 0.86 -8.28
CA ILE A 139 -4.52 0.31 -8.14
C ILE A 139 -4.06 0.51 -6.71
N ILE A 140 -3.70 -0.58 -6.03
CA ILE A 140 -3.26 -0.57 -4.65
C ILE A 140 -1.87 -1.21 -4.58
N GLY A 141 -0.89 -0.43 -4.16
CA GLY A 141 0.47 -0.92 -3.91
C GLY A 141 0.80 -0.94 -2.43
N THR A 142 1.50 -1.99 -1.99
CA THR A 142 2.02 -2.10 -0.62
C THR A 142 3.52 -2.24 -0.63
N ASN A 143 4.23 -1.47 0.19
CA ASN A 143 5.68 -1.50 0.27
C ASN A 143 6.20 -1.50 1.70
N ASN A 144 7.40 -2.07 1.89
CA ASN A 144 8.10 -2.06 3.16
C ASN A 144 8.72 -0.68 3.42
N ILE A 145 8.38 -0.08 4.52
CA ILE A 145 8.95 1.20 4.94
C ILE A 145 9.68 1.10 6.29
N ASP A 146 10.01 -0.11 6.73
CA ASP A 146 10.58 -0.34 8.05
C ASP A 146 11.92 0.41 8.23
N ALA A 147 12.80 0.32 7.26
CA ALA A 147 14.07 1.05 7.28
C ALA A 147 13.88 2.57 7.24
N GLN A 148 12.87 3.06 6.53
CA GLN A 148 12.53 4.49 6.50
C GLN A 148 11.98 4.93 7.86
N MET A 149 11.07 4.17 8.45
CA MET A 149 10.47 4.49 9.74
C MET A 149 11.50 4.47 10.87
N LYS A 150 12.43 3.51 10.86
CA LYS A 150 13.53 3.46 11.82
C LYS A 150 14.42 4.70 11.74
N ARG A 151 14.83 5.11 10.53
CA ARG A 151 15.62 6.34 10.34
C ARG A 151 14.88 7.60 10.82
N GLU A 152 13.59 7.70 10.55
CA GLU A 152 12.77 8.82 10.99
C GLU A 152 12.67 8.89 12.50
N LEU A 153 12.44 7.75 13.17
CA LEU A 153 12.41 7.67 14.62
C LEU A 153 13.77 8.05 15.26
N ASP A 154 14.86 7.55 14.70
CA ASP A 154 16.21 7.90 15.18
C ASP A 154 16.49 9.39 15.01
N TYR A 155 16.12 9.97 13.87
CA TYR A 155 16.25 11.41 13.65
C TYR A 155 15.43 12.22 14.66
N GLN A 156 14.18 11.87 14.89
CA GLN A 156 13.32 12.56 15.87
C GLN A 156 13.88 12.45 17.29
N LYS A 157 14.42 11.29 17.65
CA LYS A 157 15.09 11.07 18.94
C LYS A 157 16.29 12.01 19.10
N HIS A 158 17.18 12.07 18.11
CA HIS A 158 18.35 12.97 18.15
C HIS A 158 17.96 14.45 18.24
N VAL A 159 16.91 14.87 17.52
CA VAL A 159 16.39 16.24 17.61
C VAL A 159 15.84 16.55 19.00
N ALA A 160 15.10 15.62 19.60
CA ALA A 160 14.57 15.77 20.95
C ALA A 160 15.69 15.85 22.01
N GLU A 161 16.72 15.01 21.90
CA GLU A 161 17.90 15.01 22.77
C GLU A 161 18.67 16.33 22.64
N ALA A 162 18.89 16.82 21.42
CA ALA A 162 19.57 18.10 21.18
C ALA A 162 18.80 19.30 21.78
N ARG A 163 17.46 19.30 21.64
CA ARG A 163 16.61 20.33 22.27
C ARG A 163 16.70 20.32 23.80
N THR A 164 16.72 19.12 24.38
CA THR A 164 16.83 18.96 25.84
C THR A 164 18.18 19.43 26.32
N SER A 165 19.29 19.10 25.64
CA SER A 165 20.64 19.56 25.97
C SER A 165 20.74 21.07 25.88
N ALA A 166 20.30 21.69 24.78
CA ALA A 166 20.32 23.13 24.60
C ALA A 166 19.53 23.89 25.70
N ARG A 167 18.38 23.34 26.09
CA ARG A 167 17.58 23.89 27.20
C ARG A 167 18.33 23.80 28.53
N ASN A 168 18.98 22.69 28.82
CA ASN A 168 19.73 22.49 30.04
C ASN A 168 20.96 23.44 30.12
N ASP A 169 21.69 23.60 29.01
CA ASP A 169 22.81 24.50 28.88
C ASP A 169 22.40 25.97 29.09
N PHE A 170 21.25 26.34 28.49
CA PHE A 170 20.67 27.68 28.69
C PHE A 170 20.32 27.93 30.16
N LEU A 171 19.66 26.99 30.83
CA LEU A 171 19.31 27.12 32.25
C LEU A 171 20.55 27.16 33.17
N ALA A 172 21.58 26.38 32.87
CA ALA A 172 22.83 26.38 33.60
C ALA A 172 23.54 27.75 33.47
N ASN A 173 23.61 28.30 32.25
CA ASN A 173 24.22 29.61 31.99
C ASN A 173 23.43 30.72 32.68
N MET A 174 22.09 30.72 32.59
CA MET A 174 21.27 31.71 33.31
C MET A 174 21.45 31.65 34.84
N SER A 175 21.52 30.42 35.39
CA SER A 175 21.74 30.25 36.83
C SER A 175 23.12 30.76 37.28
N HIS A 176 24.12 30.64 36.42
CA HIS A 176 25.46 31.20 36.67
C HIS A 176 25.44 32.74 36.66
N ASP A 177 24.76 33.33 35.65
CA ASP A 177 24.68 34.79 35.49
C ASP A 177 23.86 35.47 36.60
N ILE A 178 22.88 34.78 37.19
CA ILE A 178 22.08 35.28 38.31
C ILE A 178 22.86 35.22 39.64
N ARG A 179 23.87 34.35 39.74
CA ARG A 179 24.68 34.18 40.94
C ARG A 179 25.86 35.17 41.05
N THR A 180 26.21 35.82 39.95
CA THR A 180 27.24 36.84 39.87
C THR A 180 26.62 38.22 40.02
#